data_4a7a90f90fb8628830f5b4878fd82ffd
#
_entry.id   4a7a90f90fb8628830f5b4878fd82ffd
#
_cell.length_a   1.000
_cell.length_b   1.000
_cell.length_c   1.000
_cell.angle_alpha   90.00
_cell.angle_beta   90.00
_cell.angle_gamma   90.00
#
_symmetry.space_group_name_H-M   'P 1'
#
loop_
_entity.id
_entity.type
_entity.pdbx_description
1 polymer ?
#
loop_
_entity_poly.entity_id
_entity_poly.type
_entity_poly.pdbx_seq_one_letter_code
_entity_poly.pdbx_strand_id
1 'polypeptide(L)'
;MNPKLRLGAAAILASALTITAPAGVTSANAQAADPPSSSERGTAVASAQSVIAASRTQLLAADQDAFSLSSAIAGVNGIQHLTYTRTYAGLPVFGGEVVVTTDKSGKAVSTIDTGQQAKIALDTKPQIAAQAAADTARNVAPKATSISTPALVVHAATPTPRLAWEVVAATDDQSSILHVYVDARDGQVIDKWDQVVDGTGNSYYNGNPVTIDTSPSYRMVDPTRTGVQCGGQNGAVYTKTTDSWGNGSGTNLETACVDALFAEQHEWNMLRDWLGRNGINGSGRGYPARVGLNQANAFWNGSYASFGRNSASTRQATSMDVVGHEFGHGVFQFSGGSGGSGNESGGLNESTGDIFGALTEAYANEPASLDPPDYLVGEEVNLVGSGAIRNMYNPSALGHPNCYSSSIPSTEVHAAAGPQNHWFYLLAEGTNPSGKPASSRCDGGAAITGVGVRKAGQIFMTGLNMKTSPWTHAKARVATLRAAKTLYTGCVEFNVIKAAWSGVNVPAQSGEPTCP
;
A
#
# COMPACT_ATOMS: atom_id res chain seq x y z
N MET A 1 30.08 29.15 -28.79
CA MET A 1 28.86 28.88 -29.59
C MET A 1 27.97 27.99 -28.74
N ASN A 2 26.97 28.56 -28.11
CA ASN A 2 26.06 27.87 -27.18
C ASN A 2 24.84 27.35 -27.94
N PRO A 3 24.42 26.08 -27.80
CA PRO A 3 23.13 25.65 -28.29
C PRO A 3 22.07 25.95 -27.22
N LYS A 4 21.07 26.72 -27.62
CA LYS A 4 19.88 27.06 -26.84
C LYS A 4 19.06 25.80 -26.56
N LEU A 5 18.93 25.40 -25.27
CA LEU A 5 17.93 24.46 -24.84
C LEU A 5 16.55 25.14 -24.90
N ARG A 6 15.68 24.63 -25.74
CA ARG A 6 14.23 24.91 -25.70
C ARG A 6 13.59 23.86 -24.81
N LEU A 7 13.09 24.24 -23.64
CA LEU A 7 12.15 23.40 -22.89
C LEU A 7 10.81 23.43 -23.64
N GLY A 8 10.50 22.35 -24.30
CA GLY A 8 9.16 22.07 -24.81
C GLY A 8 8.36 21.33 -23.76
N ALA A 9 7.07 21.63 -23.68
CA ALA A 9 6.11 20.92 -22.83
C ALA A 9 6.24 19.41 -23.07
N ALA A 10 6.56 18.66 -22.03
CA ALA A 10 6.76 17.21 -22.10
C ALA A 10 5.38 16.52 -22.18
N ALA A 11 4.99 16.13 -23.39
CA ALA A 11 4.02 15.06 -23.56
C ALA A 11 4.77 13.75 -23.25
N ILE A 12 4.34 13.04 -22.21
CA ILE A 12 4.87 11.72 -21.86
C ILE A 12 4.42 10.72 -22.94
N LEU A 13 5.30 10.42 -23.88
CA LEU A 13 5.18 9.25 -24.75
C LEU A 13 5.77 8.05 -24.01
N ALA A 14 4.91 7.11 -23.64
CA ALA A 14 5.31 5.80 -23.18
C ALA A 14 5.99 5.03 -24.33
N SER A 15 7.31 4.91 -24.29
CA SER A 15 8.07 4.05 -25.20
C SER A 15 8.03 2.62 -24.66
N ALA A 16 7.34 1.73 -25.35
CA ALA A 16 7.37 0.30 -25.09
C ALA A 16 8.77 -0.27 -25.42
N LEU A 17 9.51 -0.66 -24.40
CA LEU A 17 10.75 -1.43 -24.57
C LEU A 17 10.38 -2.90 -24.70
N THR A 18 10.50 -3.48 -25.89
CA THR A 18 10.35 -4.92 -26.12
C THR A 18 11.61 -5.66 -25.65
N ILE A 19 11.53 -6.30 -24.49
CA ILE A 19 12.53 -7.27 -24.04
C ILE A 19 12.04 -8.66 -24.48
N THR A 20 12.77 -9.29 -25.41
CA THR A 20 12.57 -10.69 -25.78
C THR A 20 13.14 -11.60 -24.68
N ALA A 21 12.26 -12.26 -23.93
CA ALA A 21 12.62 -13.32 -22.99
C ALA A 21 12.61 -14.70 -23.70
N PRO A 22 13.48 -15.64 -23.27
CA PRO A 22 13.50 -16.99 -23.83
C PRO A 22 12.25 -17.78 -23.42
N ALA A 23 11.77 -18.59 -24.36
CA ALA A 23 10.60 -19.44 -24.21
C ALA A 23 10.78 -20.55 -23.17
N GLY A 24 9.80 -20.70 -22.30
CA GLY A 24 9.56 -21.93 -21.60
C GLY A 24 9.39 -21.85 -20.10
N VAL A 25 8.27 -21.35 -19.59
CA VAL A 25 7.50 -21.91 -18.45
C VAL A 25 6.08 -21.37 -18.58
N THR A 26 5.10 -22.22 -18.83
CA THR A 26 3.68 -21.86 -18.82
C THR A 26 3.19 -21.74 -17.38
N SER A 27 3.32 -20.57 -16.80
CA SER A 27 2.60 -20.19 -15.58
C SER A 27 1.17 -19.86 -15.98
N ALA A 28 0.18 -20.50 -15.38
CA ALA A 28 -1.23 -20.11 -15.52
C ALA A 28 -1.40 -18.72 -14.90
N ASN A 29 -1.30 -17.69 -15.74
CA ASN A 29 -1.58 -16.31 -15.34
C ASN A 29 -3.05 -16.21 -14.91
N ALA A 30 -3.27 -15.77 -13.68
CA ALA A 30 -4.52 -15.10 -13.33
C ALA A 30 -4.62 -13.89 -14.27
N GLN A 31 -5.57 -13.94 -15.20
CA GLN A 31 -5.79 -12.95 -16.22
C GLN A 31 -6.08 -11.61 -15.54
N ALA A 32 -5.17 -10.66 -15.65
CA ALA A 32 -5.51 -9.26 -15.44
C ALA A 32 -6.71 -9.00 -16.40
N ALA A 33 -7.77 -8.38 -15.89
CA ALA A 33 -8.90 -8.05 -16.73
C ALA A 33 -8.37 -7.30 -17.96
N ASP A 34 -8.78 -7.72 -19.15
CA ASP A 34 -8.36 -7.07 -20.38
C ASP A 34 -8.57 -5.56 -20.27
N PRO A 35 -7.61 -4.74 -20.72
CA PRO A 35 -7.80 -3.29 -20.71
C PRO A 35 -9.07 -2.96 -21.51
N PRO A 36 -9.86 -1.95 -21.06
CA PRO A 36 -11.12 -1.62 -21.72
C PRO A 36 -10.88 -1.35 -23.21
N SER A 37 -11.74 -1.88 -24.05
CA SER A 37 -11.71 -1.65 -25.49
C SER A 37 -11.84 -0.15 -25.80
N SER A 38 -11.42 0.27 -26.99
CA SER A 38 -11.55 1.67 -27.41
C SER A 38 -13.00 2.16 -27.39
N SER A 39 -13.98 1.29 -27.64
CA SER A 39 -15.41 1.59 -27.57
C SER A 39 -15.91 1.76 -26.14
N GLU A 40 -15.49 0.93 -25.20
CA GLU A 40 -15.83 1.04 -23.78
C GLU A 40 -15.24 2.31 -23.17
N ARG A 41 -13.99 2.64 -23.52
CA ARG A 41 -13.36 3.90 -23.13
C ARG A 41 -14.10 5.10 -23.71
N GLY A 42 -14.51 5.06 -24.97
CA GLY A 42 -15.30 6.10 -25.61
C GLY A 42 -16.64 6.35 -24.91
N THR A 43 -17.34 5.27 -24.54
CA THR A 43 -18.60 5.32 -23.78
C THR A 43 -18.39 5.92 -22.40
N ALA A 44 -17.33 5.52 -21.67
CA ALA A 44 -16.99 6.05 -20.38
C ALA A 44 -16.69 7.56 -20.42
N VAL A 45 -15.92 8.00 -21.41
CA VAL A 45 -15.61 9.44 -21.62
C VAL A 45 -16.88 10.24 -21.90
N ALA A 46 -17.75 9.77 -22.79
CA ALA A 46 -19.00 10.47 -23.10
C ALA A 46 -19.94 10.54 -21.88
N SER A 47 -20.04 9.47 -21.10
CA SER A 47 -20.81 9.43 -19.86
C SER A 47 -20.25 10.42 -18.83
N ALA A 48 -18.93 10.43 -18.62
CA ALA A 48 -18.28 11.34 -17.70
C ALA A 48 -18.48 12.82 -18.09
N GLN A 49 -18.34 13.15 -19.37
CA GLN A 49 -18.59 14.50 -19.89
C GLN A 49 -20.04 14.96 -19.63
N SER A 50 -21.00 14.06 -19.84
CA SER A 50 -22.41 14.34 -19.58
C SER A 50 -22.67 14.60 -18.09
N VAL A 51 -22.06 13.82 -17.22
CA VAL A 51 -22.16 13.98 -15.76
C VAL A 51 -21.53 15.31 -15.32
N ILE A 52 -20.35 15.66 -15.81
CA ILE A 52 -19.69 16.95 -15.51
C ILE A 52 -20.58 18.11 -15.97
N ALA A 53 -21.15 18.04 -17.17
CA ALA A 53 -22.02 19.08 -17.70
C ALA A 53 -23.30 19.27 -16.86
N ALA A 54 -23.89 18.16 -16.37
CA ALA A 54 -25.07 18.19 -15.50
C ALA A 54 -24.77 18.62 -14.07
N SER A 55 -23.52 18.52 -13.61
CA SER A 55 -23.14 18.73 -12.21
C SER A 55 -22.43 20.05 -11.95
N ARG A 56 -22.52 21.03 -12.82
CA ARG A 56 -21.80 22.33 -12.72
C ARG A 56 -22.00 23.02 -11.37
N THR A 57 -23.20 22.97 -10.80
CA THR A 57 -23.49 23.53 -9.46
C THR A 57 -22.75 22.77 -8.36
N GLN A 58 -22.75 21.45 -8.40
CA GLN A 58 -22.03 20.60 -7.44
C GLN A 58 -20.52 20.82 -7.53
N LEU A 59 -20.01 21.03 -8.75
CA LEU A 59 -18.60 21.33 -9.02
C LEU A 59 -18.21 22.78 -8.70
N LEU A 60 -19.12 23.59 -8.17
CA LEU A 60 -18.90 25.01 -7.94
C LEU A 60 -18.36 25.72 -9.20
N ALA A 61 -18.81 25.30 -10.40
CA ALA A 61 -18.29 25.79 -11.66
C ALA A 61 -18.89 27.16 -12.02
N ALA A 62 -18.03 28.08 -12.46
CA ALA A 62 -18.40 29.34 -13.08
C ALA A 62 -18.60 29.17 -14.59
N ASP A 63 -19.17 30.16 -15.27
CA ASP A 63 -19.37 30.11 -16.73
C ASP A 63 -18.02 30.06 -17.49
N GLN A 64 -16.98 30.64 -16.91
CA GLN A 64 -15.61 30.69 -17.44
C GLN A 64 -14.82 29.38 -17.24
N ASP A 65 -15.39 28.40 -16.52
CA ASP A 65 -14.74 27.13 -16.30
C ASP A 65 -14.92 26.17 -17.49
N ALA A 66 -13.82 25.54 -17.88
CA ALA A 66 -13.82 24.42 -18.80
C ALA A 66 -13.12 23.20 -18.18
N PHE A 67 -13.56 22.01 -18.59
CA PHE A 67 -13.01 20.73 -18.11
C PHE A 67 -12.51 19.91 -19.30
N SER A 68 -11.26 19.41 -19.19
CA SER A 68 -10.62 18.62 -20.24
C SER A 68 -10.12 17.30 -19.66
N LEU A 69 -10.38 16.19 -20.35
CA LEU A 69 -9.88 14.86 -19.94
C LEU A 69 -8.34 14.88 -19.93
N SER A 70 -7.75 14.58 -18.78
CA SER A 70 -6.29 14.47 -18.62
C SER A 70 -5.81 13.02 -18.55
N SER A 71 -6.59 12.14 -17.91
CA SER A 71 -6.23 10.72 -17.84
C SER A 71 -7.47 9.82 -17.73
N ALA A 72 -7.32 8.56 -18.14
CA ALA A 72 -8.31 7.51 -17.96
C ALA A 72 -7.59 6.24 -17.50
N ILE A 73 -7.79 5.87 -16.25
CA ILE A 73 -7.13 4.73 -15.60
C ILE A 73 -8.14 3.60 -15.46
N ALA A 74 -7.77 2.41 -15.96
CA ALA A 74 -8.56 1.21 -15.76
C ALA A 74 -8.32 0.64 -14.35
N GLY A 75 -9.40 0.45 -13.61
CA GLY A 75 -9.42 -0.25 -12.33
C GLY A 75 -9.84 -1.71 -12.48
N VAL A 76 -9.98 -2.41 -11.37
CA VAL A 76 -10.44 -3.81 -11.33
C VAL A 76 -11.89 -3.92 -11.83
N ASN A 77 -12.26 -5.08 -12.38
CA ASN A 77 -13.62 -5.40 -12.84
C ASN A 77 -14.17 -4.45 -13.92
N GLY A 78 -13.29 -3.84 -14.73
CA GLY A 78 -13.68 -2.94 -15.82
C GLY A 78 -14.11 -1.54 -15.39
N ILE A 79 -13.96 -1.19 -14.11
CA ILE A 79 -14.13 0.19 -13.63
C ILE A 79 -13.11 1.09 -14.34
N GLN A 80 -13.49 2.31 -14.67
CA GLN A 80 -12.57 3.32 -15.19
C GLN A 80 -12.67 4.60 -14.35
N HIS A 81 -11.52 5.18 -14.03
CA HIS A 81 -11.39 6.46 -13.37
C HIS A 81 -10.93 7.50 -14.38
N LEU A 82 -11.78 8.48 -14.66
CA LEU A 82 -11.52 9.53 -15.64
C LEU A 82 -11.23 10.84 -14.91
N THR A 83 -10.00 11.33 -15.01
CA THR A 83 -9.58 12.59 -14.39
C THR A 83 -9.66 13.72 -15.41
N TYR A 84 -10.31 14.80 -15.02
CA TYR A 84 -10.44 16.02 -15.81
C TYR A 84 -9.68 17.14 -15.12
N THR A 85 -8.86 17.85 -15.85
CA THR A 85 -8.28 19.12 -15.45
C THR A 85 -9.27 20.24 -15.69
N ARG A 86 -9.19 21.29 -14.86
CA ARG A 86 -10.03 22.47 -14.95
C ARG A 86 -9.22 23.67 -15.42
N THR A 87 -9.84 24.52 -16.23
CA THR A 87 -9.34 25.87 -16.54
C THR A 87 -10.42 26.90 -16.16
N TYR A 88 -9.99 28.08 -15.74
CA TYR A 88 -10.84 29.25 -15.47
C TYR A 88 -10.38 30.42 -16.30
N ALA A 89 -11.25 30.95 -17.14
CA ALA A 89 -10.91 32.00 -18.11
C ALA A 89 -9.64 31.69 -18.93
N GLY A 90 -9.42 30.41 -19.25
CA GLY A 90 -8.25 29.91 -19.99
C GLY A 90 -7.00 29.63 -19.13
N LEU A 91 -6.97 30.00 -17.85
CA LEU A 91 -5.87 29.70 -16.94
C LEU A 91 -6.03 28.31 -16.31
N PRO A 92 -4.96 27.51 -16.15
CA PRO A 92 -5.00 26.26 -15.40
C PRO A 92 -5.47 26.49 -13.96
N VAL A 93 -6.23 25.54 -13.40
CA VAL A 93 -6.68 25.58 -12.00
C VAL A 93 -5.98 24.45 -11.25
N PHE A 94 -5.11 24.78 -10.33
CA PHE A 94 -4.50 23.85 -9.38
C PHE A 94 -5.48 23.55 -8.24
N GLY A 95 -5.73 22.26 -7.97
CA GLY A 95 -6.75 21.83 -6.99
C GLY A 95 -8.18 21.88 -7.52
N GLY A 96 -8.35 22.00 -8.84
CA GLY A 96 -9.66 22.00 -9.50
C GLY A 96 -9.98 20.73 -10.28
N GLU A 97 -9.20 19.68 -10.11
CA GLU A 97 -9.39 18.39 -10.78
C GLU A 97 -10.73 17.77 -10.40
N VAL A 98 -11.29 17.02 -11.34
CA VAL A 98 -12.54 16.28 -11.19
C VAL A 98 -12.30 14.83 -11.60
N VAL A 99 -12.64 13.89 -10.75
CA VAL A 99 -12.59 12.46 -11.06
C VAL A 99 -14.00 11.89 -11.21
N VAL A 100 -14.27 11.27 -12.35
CA VAL A 100 -15.53 10.55 -12.59
C VAL A 100 -15.21 9.06 -12.70
N THR A 101 -15.87 8.26 -11.88
CA THR A 101 -15.73 6.80 -11.94
C THR A 101 -16.89 6.20 -12.74
N THR A 102 -16.57 5.29 -13.68
CA THR A 102 -17.57 4.55 -14.45
C THR A 102 -17.46 3.06 -14.17
N ASP A 103 -18.56 2.33 -14.35
CA ASP A 103 -18.57 0.86 -14.34
C ASP A 103 -18.02 0.28 -15.66
N LYS A 104 -17.99 -1.03 -15.77
CA LYS A 104 -17.55 -1.76 -16.97
C LYS A 104 -18.37 -1.46 -18.23
N SER A 105 -19.60 -0.97 -18.10
CA SER A 105 -20.43 -0.55 -19.24
C SER A 105 -20.15 0.90 -19.66
N GLY A 106 -19.27 1.60 -18.96
CA GLY A 106 -18.99 3.01 -19.15
C GLY A 106 -20.00 3.95 -18.51
N LYS A 107 -20.97 3.44 -17.71
CA LYS A 107 -21.93 4.28 -17.00
C LYS A 107 -21.26 4.85 -15.74
N ALA A 108 -21.41 6.16 -15.51
CA ALA A 108 -20.92 6.78 -14.28
C ALA A 108 -21.64 6.22 -13.05
N VAL A 109 -20.88 5.73 -12.07
CA VAL A 109 -21.41 5.05 -10.88
C VAL A 109 -21.14 5.81 -9.58
N SER A 110 -20.27 6.81 -9.60
CA SER A 110 -19.94 7.57 -8.40
C SER A 110 -20.31 9.04 -8.55
N THR A 111 -20.43 9.65 -7.39
CA THR A 111 -20.36 11.10 -7.24
C THR A 111 -19.04 11.61 -7.80
N ILE A 112 -19.10 12.79 -8.37
CA ILE A 112 -17.92 13.50 -8.83
C ILE A 112 -17.10 13.90 -7.62
N ASP A 113 -15.87 13.39 -7.56
CA ASP A 113 -14.91 13.80 -6.54
C ASP A 113 -14.17 15.04 -7.03
N THR A 114 -14.22 16.11 -6.25
CA THR A 114 -13.47 17.35 -6.49
C THR A 114 -12.98 17.93 -5.17
N GLY A 115 -11.75 18.45 -5.19
CA GLY A 115 -11.17 19.19 -4.05
C GLY A 115 -11.65 20.63 -3.94
N GLN A 116 -12.44 21.13 -4.89
CA GLN A 116 -12.90 22.51 -4.94
C GLN A 116 -13.79 22.85 -3.76
N GLN A 117 -13.39 23.86 -2.98
CA GLN A 117 -14.10 24.29 -1.77
C GLN A 117 -14.95 25.56 -1.96
N ALA A 118 -14.66 26.36 -2.99
CA ALA A 118 -15.39 27.59 -3.29
C ALA A 118 -15.49 27.83 -4.80
N LYS A 119 -16.54 28.57 -5.22
CA LYS A 119 -16.67 29.02 -6.61
C LYS A 119 -15.54 30.00 -6.94
N ILE A 120 -14.90 29.82 -8.11
CA ILE A 120 -13.88 30.77 -8.58
C ILE A 120 -14.59 32.03 -9.10
N ALA A 121 -14.17 33.19 -8.57
CA ALA A 121 -14.63 34.50 -8.97
C ALA A 121 -13.47 35.50 -8.85
N LEU A 122 -12.54 35.46 -9.82
CA LEU A 122 -11.28 36.18 -9.78
C LEU A 122 -11.11 37.09 -11.01
N ASP A 123 -10.46 38.23 -10.81
CA ASP A 123 -9.79 38.97 -11.89
C ASP A 123 -8.48 38.20 -12.24
N THR A 124 -8.28 37.90 -13.51
CA THR A 124 -7.14 37.13 -14.02
C THR A 124 -5.96 38.02 -14.39
N LYS A 125 -5.99 39.31 -14.07
CA LYS A 125 -4.87 40.23 -14.33
C LYS A 125 -3.93 40.28 -13.12
N PRO A 126 -2.64 39.86 -13.26
CA PRO A 126 -1.68 39.93 -12.16
C PRO A 126 -1.30 41.36 -11.81
N GLN A 127 -1.03 41.63 -10.54
CA GLN A 127 -0.57 42.94 -10.05
C GLN A 127 0.96 42.96 -9.85
N ILE A 128 1.59 41.80 -9.69
CA ILE A 128 3.05 41.67 -9.66
C ILE A 128 3.56 41.05 -10.96
N ALA A 129 4.78 41.42 -11.34
CA ALA A 129 5.44 40.85 -12.51
C ALA A 129 5.88 39.40 -12.25
N ALA A 130 5.92 38.59 -13.30
CA ALA A 130 6.43 37.21 -13.25
C ALA A 130 7.84 37.11 -12.64
N GLN A 131 8.74 38.08 -12.96
CA GLN A 131 10.10 38.11 -12.39
C GLN A 131 10.10 38.21 -10.86
N ALA A 132 9.22 39.00 -10.27
CA ALA A 132 9.11 39.13 -8.81
C ALA A 132 8.70 37.79 -8.16
N ALA A 133 7.81 37.03 -8.81
CA ALA A 133 7.45 35.68 -8.36
C ALA A 133 8.64 34.70 -8.47
N ALA A 134 9.43 34.77 -9.55
CA ALA A 134 10.64 33.96 -9.70
C ALA A 134 11.68 34.28 -8.60
N ASP A 135 11.81 35.54 -8.22
CA ASP A 135 12.74 35.97 -7.15
C ASP A 135 12.23 35.49 -5.77
N THR A 136 10.92 35.54 -5.53
CA THR A 136 10.31 34.95 -4.34
C THR A 136 10.57 33.44 -4.26
N ALA A 137 10.40 32.70 -5.38
CA ALA A 137 10.65 31.26 -5.42
C ALA A 137 12.14 30.91 -5.15
N ARG A 138 13.10 31.71 -5.67
CA ARG A 138 14.54 31.55 -5.35
C ARG A 138 14.82 31.69 -3.86
N ASN A 139 14.18 32.63 -3.20
CA ASN A 139 14.35 32.83 -1.76
C ASN A 139 13.80 31.65 -0.96
N VAL A 140 12.71 31.02 -1.45
CA VAL A 140 12.11 29.82 -0.83
C VAL A 140 12.94 28.57 -1.07
N ALA A 141 13.57 28.47 -2.24
CA ALA A 141 14.38 27.32 -2.67
C ALA A 141 15.85 27.71 -2.91
N PRO A 142 16.62 28.06 -1.85
CA PRO A 142 17.99 28.58 -2.01
C PRO A 142 18.99 27.57 -2.58
N LYS A 143 18.66 26.28 -2.57
CA LYS A 143 19.46 25.19 -3.16
C LYS A 143 19.11 24.91 -4.63
N ALA A 144 18.02 25.47 -5.15
CA ALA A 144 17.64 25.25 -6.53
C ALA A 144 18.65 25.84 -7.48
N THR A 145 19.07 25.07 -8.46
CA THR A 145 20.02 25.44 -9.52
C THR A 145 19.29 25.94 -10.76
N SER A 146 18.00 25.57 -10.91
CA SER A 146 17.13 26.03 -12.00
C SER A 146 15.80 26.56 -11.47
N ILE A 147 15.29 27.61 -12.15
CA ILE A 147 13.97 28.20 -11.88
C ILE A 147 13.23 28.27 -13.21
N SER A 148 12.00 27.75 -13.25
CA SER A 148 11.16 27.80 -14.45
C SER A 148 10.71 29.23 -14.78
N THR A 149 10.26 29.45 -16.01
CA THR A 149 9.48 30.64 -16.34
C THR A 149 8.15 30.56 -15.56
N PRO A 150 7.81 31.60 -14.76
CA PRO A 150 6.56 31.57 -14.00
C PRO A 150 5.33 31.44 -14.91
N ALA A 151 4.39 30.57 -14.55
CA ALA A 151 3.14 30.36 -15.23
C ALA A 151 1.98 30.95 -14.40
N LEU A 152 1.07 31.69 -15.04
CA LEU A 152 -0.10 32.23 -14.34
C LEU A 152 -1.17 31.13 -14.21
N VAL A 153 -1.62 30.88 -12.99
CA VAL A 153 -2.60 29.83 -12.66
C VAL A 153 -3.64 30.36 -11.65
N VAL A 154 -4.73 29.64 -11.51
CA VAL A 154 -5.64 29.80 -10.36
C VAL A 154 -5.30 28.73 -9.33
N HIS A 155 -4.87 29.13 -8.15
CA HIS A 155 -4.66 28.22 -7.01
C HIS A 155 -5.99 28.09 -6.25
N ALA A 156 -6.61 26.91 -6.32
CA ALA A 156 -7.91 26.61 -5.74
C ALA A 156 -7.88 25.41 -4.75
N ALA A 157 -6.69 24.91 -4.41
CA ALA A 157 -6.52 23.88 -3.37
C ALA A 157 -6.73 24.39 -1.94
N THR A 158 -6.92 25.71 -1.75
CA THR A 158 -7.26 26.36 -0.47
C THR A 158 -8.72 26.78 -0.46
N PRO A 159 -9.32 27.02 0.72
CA PRO A 159 -10.73 27.46 0.83
C PRO A 159 -11.08 28.74 0.05
N THR A 160 -10.10 29.58 -0.22
CA THR A 160 -10.26 30.82 -1.01
C THR A 160 -9.38 30.72 -2.25
N PRO A 161 -9.97 30.55 -3.46
CA PRO A 161 -9.19 30.56 -4.70
C PRO A 161 -8.45 31.89 -4.90
N ARG A 162 -7.21 31.81 -5.41
CA ARG A 162 -6.34 32.98 -5.67
C ARG A 162 -5.71 32.90 -7.05
N LEU A 163 -5.46 34.06 -7.64
CA LEU A 163 -4.59 34.14 -8.81
C LEU A 163 -3.14 34.02 -8.34
N ALA A 164 -2.38 33.12 -8.92
CA ALA A 164 -1.00 32.83 -8.51
C ALA A 164 -0.06 32.72 -9.71
N TRP A 165 1.21 33.00 -9.48
CA TRP A 165 2.30 32.56 -10.31
C TRP A 165 2.84 31.22 -9.79
N GLU A 166 2.73 30.17 -10.59
CA GLU A 166 3.43 28.92 -10.33
C GLU A 166 4.86 29.02 -10.84
N VAL A 167 5.82 28.73 -9.98
CA VAL A 167 7.25 28.70 -10.28
C VAL A 167 7.82 27.36 -9.82
N VAL A 168 8.47 26.64 -10.72
CA VAL A 168 9.13 25.38 -10.40
C VAL A 168 10.63 25.65 -10.18
N ALA A 169 11.11 25.31 -8.99
CA ALA A 169 12.50 25.42 -8.59
C ALA A 169 13.09 24.00 -8.43
N ALA A 170 14.11 23.64 -9.20
CA ALA A 170 14.68 22.30 -9.19
C ALA A 170 16.18 22.31 -8.93
N THR A 171 16.67 21.23 -8.29
CA THR A 171 18.10 20.93 -8.13
C THR A 171 18.65 20.18 -9.35
N ASP A 172 19.96 20.29 -9.62
CA ASP A 172 20.60 19.61 -10.78
C ASP A 172 20.51 18.08 -10.70
N ASP A 173 20.56 17.54 -9.49
CA ASP A 173 20.42 16.11 -9.20
C ASP A 173 18.96 15.63 -9.14
N GLN A 174 18.01 16.54 -9.37
CA GLN A 174 16.58 16.31 -9.30
C GLN A 174 16.09 15.76 -7.93
N SER A 175 16.86 15.94 -6.87
CA SER A 175 16.46 15.59 -5.51
C SER A 175 15.36 16.49 -4.94
N SER A 176 15.02 17.58 -5.64
CA SER A 176 13.88 18.46 -5.35
C SER A 176 13.39 19.11 -6.63
N ILE A 177 12.09 19.05 -6.86
CA ILE A 177 11.36 19.76 -7.91
C ILE A 177 10.21 20.49 -7.22
N LEU A 178 10.53 21.63 -6.60
CA LEU A 178 9.63 22.38 -5.74
C LEU A 178 8.72 23.30 -6.57
N HIS A 179 7.42 23.08 -6.51
CA HIS A 179 6.42 23.99 -7.03
C HIS A 179 6.09 25.05 -5.98
N VAL A 180 6.27 26.31 -6.32
CA VAL A 180 6.00 27.45 -5.43
C VAL A 180 4.89 28.29 -6.06
N TYR A 181 3.79 28.45 -5.34
CA TYR A 181 2.66 29.31 -5.76
C TYR A 181 2.77 30.65 -5.07
N VAL A 182 3.02 31.69 -5.84
CA VAL A 182 3.18 33.07 -5.38
C VAL A 182 1.92 33.86 -5.74
N ASP A 183 1.26 34.47 -4.75
CA ASP A 183 0.08 35.31 -4.99
C ASP A 183 0.38 36.39 -6.02
N ALA A 184 -0.37 36.42 -7.11
CA ALA A 184 -0.15 37.35 -8.21
C ALA A 184 -0.56 38.80 -7.89
N ARG A 185 -1.06 39.06 -6.68
CA ARG A 185 -1.46 40.40 -6.20
C ARG A 185 -0.41 41.02 -5.30
N ASP A 186 0.08 40.27 -4.29
CA ASP A 186 0.94 40.81 -3.23
C ASP A 186 2.32 40.17 -3.15
N GLY A 187 2.57 39.10 -3.91
CA GLY A 187 3.87 38.43 -3.95
C GLY A 187 4.15 37.46 -2.78
N GLN A 188 3.17 37.21 -1.92
CA GLN A 188 3.31 36.27 -0.83
C GLN A 188 3.23 34.83 -1.35
N VAL A 189 3.96 33.90 -0.71
CA VAL A 189 3.82 32.48 -1.00
C VAL A 189 2.50 31.98 -0.45
N ILE A 190 1.64 31.47 -1.34
CA ILE A 190 0.33 30.89 -0.99
C ILE A 190 0.51 29.44 -0.55
N ASP A 191 1.30 28.69 -1.34
CA ASP A 191 1.47 27.25 -1.19
C ASP A 191 2.78 26.80 -1.84
N LYS A 192 3.28 25.66 -1.43
CA LYS A 192 4.42 25.00 -2.07
C LYS A 192 4.33 23.50 -1.82
N TRP A 193 4.72 22.73 -2.82
CA TRP A 193 4.86 21.28 -2.71
C TRP A 193 6.03 20.82 -3.56
N ASP A 194 6.73 19.78 -3.10
CA ASP A 194 7.81 19.17 -3.88
C ASP A 194 7.24 17.97 -4.65
N GLN A 195 7.55 17.92 -5.96
CA GLN A 195 7.15 16.79 -6.80
C GLN A 195 7.93 15.53 -6.44
N VAL A 196 9.15 15.69 -5.91
CA VAL A 196 9.95 14.59 -5.38
C VAL A 196 9.59 14.41 -3.92
N VAL A 197 8.88 13.34 -3.64
CA VAL A 197 8.42 12.98 -2.29
C VAL A 197 9.19 11.79 -1.72
N ASP A 198 10.12 11.24 -2.50
CA ASP A 198 10.87 10.05 -2.15
C ASP A 198 12.12 10.42 -1.36
N GLY A 199 12.19 9.98 -0.10
CA GLY A 199 13.40 9.98 0.69
C GLY A 199 14.32 8.82 0.30
N THR A 200 15.62 9.02 0.39
CA THR A 200 16.61 7.95 0.25
C THR A 200 16.90 7.32 1.60
N GLY A 201 16.62 6.01 1.73
CA GLY A 201 16.89 5.24 2.92
C GLY A 201 18.11 4.31 2.76
N ASN A 202 18.94 4.22 3.80
CA ASN A 202 19.96 3.19 3.91
C ASN A 202 19.41 2.09 4.84
N SER A 203 18.81 1.08 4.23
CA SER A 203 18.19 -0.06 4.88
C SER A 203 19.23 -1.07 5.36
N TYR A 204 18.87 -1.91 6.33
CA TYR A 204 19.65 -3.07 6.73
C TYR A 204 19.17 -4.35 6.02
N TYR A 205 17.85 -4.53 5.88
CA TYR A 205 17.25 -5.74 5.33
C TYR A 205 16.93 -5.63 3.83
N ASN A 206 16.47 -4.48 3.38
CA ASN A 206 15.78 -4.34 2.08
C ASN A 206 16.68 -3.75 0.96
N GLY A 207 18.00 -3.77 1.15
CA GLY A 207 18.96 -3.19 0.21
C GLY A 207 19.38 -1.76 0.55
N ASN A 208 20.38 -1.26 -0.18
CA ASN A 208 20.99 0.02 0.14
C ASN A 208 21.53 0.71 -1.14
N PRO A 209 20.97 1.85 -1.56
CA PRO A 209 19.84 2.55 -0.96
C PRO A 209 18.48 1.95 -1.31
N VAL A 210 17.43 2.30 -0.52
CA VAL A 210 16.02 2.09 -0.84
C VAL A 210 15.30 3.43 -0.94
N THR A 211 14.19 3.43 -1.68
CA THR A 211 13.27 4.56 -1.74
C THR A 211 12.18 4.40 -0.68
N ILE A 212 11.94 5.44 0.11
CA ILE A 212 10.86 5.53 1.09
C ILE A 212 10.12 6.85 0.92
N ASP A 213 8.79 6.84 1.00
CA ASP A 213 8.01 8.08 0.99
C ASP A 213 8.15 8.79 2.35
N THR A 214 8.65 10.02 2.31
CA THR A 214 8.87 10.86 3.49
C THR A 214 8.32 12.26 3.28
N SER A 215 8.09 12.99 4.36
CA SER A 215 7.55 14.36 4.29
C SER A 215 8.56 15.32 3.64
N PRO A 216 8.11 16.23 2.76
CA PRO A 216 8.97 17.28 2.19
C PRO A 216 9.66 18.19 3.23
N SER A 217 9.23 18.13 4.48
CA SER A 217 9.89 18.81 5.61
C SER A 217 10.96 17.94 6.28
N TYR A 218 11.45 16.93 5.62
CA TYR A 218 12.50 16.00 6.11
C TYR A 218 12.13 15.33 7.44
N ARG A 219 10.95 14.73 7.45
CA ARG A 219 10.44 13.95 8.58
C ARG A 219 10.09 12.55 8.10
N MET A 220 10.34 11.55 8.91
CA MET A 220 9.90 10.17 8.65
C MET A 220 8.38 10.02 8.84
N VAL A 221 7.62 10.72 8.00
CA VAL A 221 6.15 10.70 7.90
C VAL A 221 5.81 10.57 6.44
N ASP A 222 5.06 9.55 6.08
CA ASP A 222 4.55 9.38 4.72
C ASP A 222 3.43 10.40 4.44
N PRO A 223 3.59 11.29 3.46
CA PRO A 223 2.58 12.29 3.14
C PRO A 223 1.38 11.73 2.41
N THR A 224 1.50 10.53 1.81
CA THR A 224 0.48 9.90 0.97
C THR A 224 -0.32 8.84 1.71
N ARG A 225 0.25 8.25 2.78
CA ARG A 225 -0.38 7.21 3.62
C ARG A 225 -0.58 7.74 5.04
N THR A 226 -1.77 8.30 5.28
CA THR A 226 -2.10 8.93 6.57
C THR A 226 -1.82 8.01 7.76
N GLY A 227 -0.97 8.47 8.68
CA GLY A 227 -0.63 7.75 9.91
C GLY A 227 0.62 6.90 9.83
N VAL A 228 1.14 6.62 8.62
CA VAL A 228 2.42 5.93 8.41
C VAL A 228 3.55 6.90 8.77
N GLN A 229 4.30 6.57 9.79
CA GLN A 229 5.42 7.38 10.29
C GLN A 229 6.33 6.55 11.20
N CYS A 230 7.59 6.95 11.35
CA CYS A 230 8.52 6.27 12.24
C CYS A 230 9.33 7.22 13.11
N GLY A 231 9.65 6.74 14.33
CA GLY A 231 10.47 7.47 15.29
C GLY A 231 10.84 6.62 16.50
N GLY A 232 11.31 7.30 17.55
CA GLY A 232 11.73 6.65 18.79
C GLY A 232 10.56 6.15 19.65
N GLN A 233 10.88 5.42 20.74
CA GLN A 233 9.88 4.87 21.68
C GLN A 233 9.01 5.94 22.35
N ASN A 234 9.49 7.18 22.46
CA ASN A 234 8.73 8.31 22.97
C ASN A 234 7.67 8.85 21.99
N GLY A 235 7.59 8.26 20.79
CA GLY A 235 6.67 8.67 19.72
C GLY A 235 7.12 9.91 18.94
N ALA A 236 8.28 10.48 19.24
CA ALA A 236 8.83 11.58 18.45
C ALA A 236 9.33 11.06 17.11
N VAL A 237 8.77 11.57 16.03
CA VAL A 237 9.18 11.24 14.65
C VAL A 237 10.60 11.74 14.40
N TYR A 238 11.42 10.96 13.70
CA TYR A 238 12.75 11.44 13.31
C TYR A 238 12.65 12.55 12.27
N THR A 239 13.51 13.55 12.45
CA THR A 239 13.59 14.75 11.61
C THR A 239 15.03 15.09 11.28
N LYS A 240 15.28 15.58 10.07
CA LYS A 240 16.61 15.99 9.58
C LYS A 240 16.56 17.30 8.81
N THR A 241 17.71 17.70 8.30
CA THR A 241 17.86 18.84 7.38
C THR A 241 18.01 18.38 5.92
N THR A 242 18.02 17.07 5.66
CA THR A 242 18.14 16.44 4.34
C THR A 242 17.27 15.19 4.32
N ASP A 243 16.79 14.79 3.14
CA ASP A 243 15.96 13.58 2.96
C ASP A 243 16.81 12.34 2.65
N SER A 244 17.83 12.12 3.47
CA SER A 244 18.69 10.92 3.41
C SER A 244 18.77 10.29 4.80
N TRP A 245 18.31 9.06 4.92
CA TRP A 245 17.98 8.39 6.17
C TRP A 245 18.79 7.13 6.40
N GLY A 246 19.11 6.87 7.67
CA GLY A 246 19.84 5.68 8.06
C GLY A 246 21.30 5.67 7.60
N ASN A 247 22.01 4.61 7.97
CA ASN A 247 23.39 4.36 7.57
C ASN A 247 23.67 2.90 7.16
N GLY A 248 22.60 2.07 7.04
CA GLY A 248 22.68 0.67 6.70
C GLY A 248 23.16 -0.25 7.84
N SER A 249 23.35 0.27 9.06
CA SER A 249 23.76 -0.56 10.21
C SER A 249 22.56 -1.12 10.95
N GLY A 250 22.54 -2.43 11.23
CA GLY A 250 21.46 -3.10 11.94
C GLY A 250 21.18 -2.59 13.35
N THR A 251 22.14 -1.91 14.00
CA THR A 251 21.96 -1.31 15.33
C THR A 251 21.54 0.16 15.30
N ASN A 252 21.52 0.79 14.13
CA ASN A 252 21.15 2.19 13.97
C ASN A 252 19.63 2.35 13.96
N LEU A 253 19.08 3.16 14.85
CA LEU A 253 17.63 3.32 14.98
C LEU A 253 16.99 4.07 13.80
N GLU A 254 17.74 4.95 13.14
CA GLU A 254 17.25 5.61 11.93
C GLU A 254 17.18 4.62 10.75
N THR A 255 18.16 3.71 10.62
CA THR A 255 18.10 2.57 9.69
C THR A 255 16.91 1.68 9.98
N ALA A 256 16.65 1.37 11.25
CA ALA A 256 15.46 0.59 11.62
C ALA A 256 14.15 1.28 11.24
N CYS A 257 14.09 2.61 11.28
CA CYS A 257 12.95 3.36 10.77
C CYS A 257 12.86 3.32 9.23
N VAL A 258 13.98 3.28 8.53
CA VAL A 258 13.97 3.06 7.06
C VAL A 258 13.34 1.71 6.75
N ASP A 259 13.79 0.64 7.42
CA ASP A 259 13.27 -0.72 7.25
C ASP A 259 11.78 -0.78 7.58
N ALA A 260 11.36 -0.20 8.70
CA ALA A 260 9.96 -0.21 9.14
C ALA A 260 9.04 0.58 8.19
N LEU A 261 9.45 1.76 7.71
CA LEU A 261 8.66 2.53 6.74
C LEU A 261 8.58 1.81 5.39
N PHE A 262 9.70 1.27 4.91
CA PHE A 262 9.72 0.52 3.66
C PHE A 262 8.74 -0.66 3.70
N ALA A 263 8.77 -1.45 4.77
CA ALA A 263 7.88 -2.58 4.94
C ALA A 263 6.41 -2.16 5.10
N GLU A 264 6.09 -1.14 5.93
CA GLU A 264 4.71 -0.67 6.11
C GLU A 264 4.13 -0.06 4.83
N GLN A 265 4.95 0.64 4.03
CA GLN A 265 4.55 1.17 2.73
C GLN A 265 4.26 0.05 1.72
N HIS A 266 5.05 -1.04 1.74
CA HIS A 266 4.79 -2.24 0.93
C HIS A 266 3.53 -2.97 1.40
N GLU A 267 3.32 -3.12 2.71
CA GLU A 267 2.10 -3.72 3.26
C GLU A 267 0.86 -2.89 2.88
N TRP A 268 0.91 -1.57 3.00
CA TRP A 268 -0.17 -0.69 2.54
C TRP A 268 -0.48 -0.90 1.05
N ASN A 269 0.56 -0.93 0.21
CA ASN A 269 0.39 -1.14 -1.23
C ASN A 269 -0.17 -2.54 -1.52
N MET A 270 0.32 -3.58 -0.84
CA MET A 270 -0.20 -4.95 -0.93
C MET A 270 -1.68 -5.02 -0.53
N LEU A 271 -2.06 -4.40 0.60
CA LEU A 271 -3.44 -4.32 1.06
C LEU A 271 -4.35 -3.66 0.00
N ARG A 272 -3.89 -2.56 -0.61
CA ARG A 272 -4.64 -1.85 -1.66
C ARG A 272 -4.70 -2.66 -2.96
N ASP A 273 -3.55 -3.09 -3.49
CA ASP A 273 -3.42 -3.58 -4.87
C ASP A 273 -3.83 -5.05 -5.01
N TRP A 274 -3.61 -5.85 -3.97
CA TRP A 274 -3.95 -7.26 -3.97
C TRP A 274 -5.28 -7.55 -3.28
N LEU A 275 -5.56 -6.88 -2.16
CA LEU A 275 -6.66 -7.22 -1.27
C LEU A 275 -7.82 -6.21 -1.31
N GLY A 276 -7.67 -5.08 -2.00
CA GLY A 276 -8.69 -4.05 -2.12
C GLY A 276 -8.99 -3.34 -0.79
N ARG A 277 -8.02 -3.34 0.15
CA ARG A 277 -8.17 -2.74 1.47
C ARG A 277 -7.41 -1.41 1.55
N ASN A 278 -8.07 -0.38 2.00
CA ASN A 278 -7.48 0.95 2.14
C ASN A 278 -6.81 1.14 3.51
N GLY A 279 -5.50 0.86 3.57
CA GLY A 279 -4.68 0.97 4.77
C GLY A 279 -4.96 -0.07 5.85
N ILE A 280 -4.22 0.00 6.95
CA ILE A 280 -4.29 -0.97 8.05
C ILE A 280 -5.69 -1.05 8.67
N ASN A 281 -6.35 0.11 8.87
CA ASN A 281 -7.69 0.14 9.44
C ASN A 281 -8.82 -0.10 8.41
N GLY A 282 -8.51 -0.26 7.13
CA GLY A 282 -9.49 -0.41 6.06
C GLY A 282 -10.21 0.88 5.64
N SER A 283 -9.85 2.03 6.23
CA SER A 283 -10.49 3.33 6.00
C SER A 283 -9.47 4.44 5.70
N GLY A 284 -8.30 4.08 5.15
CA GLY A 284 -7.28 5.03 4.73
C GLY A 284 -6.34 5.49 5.84
N ARG A 285 -6.07 4.64 6.84
CA ARG A 285 -5.12 4.94 7.91
C ARG A 285 -4.13 3.80 8.15
N GLY A 286 -2.83 4.14 8.22
CA GLY A 286 -1.74 3.37 8.83
C GLY A 286 -1.49 3.83 10.27
N TYR A 287 -0.40 3.36 10.85
CA TYR A 287 -0.11 3.61 12.26
C TYR A 287 1.40 3.78 12.48
N PRO A 288 1.82 4.48 13.56
CA PRO A 288 3.23 4.73 13.79
C PRO A 288 4.04 3.46 14.05
N ALA A 289 5.22 3.37 13.44
CA ALA A 289 6.30 2.48 13.87
C ALA A 289 7.17 3.19 14.91
N ARG A 290 7.54 2.50 15.97
CA ARG A 290 8.46 2.98 17.01
C ARG A 290 9.62 2.02 17.17
N VAL A 291 10.83 2.50 16.99
CA VAL A 291 12.06 1.69 17.08
C VAL A 291 12.82 1.93 18.37
N GLY A 292 13.74 1.03 18.73
CA GLY A 292 14.60 1.16 19.90
C GLY A 292 13.96 0.65 21.20
N LEU A 293 12.98 -0.26 21.12
CA LEU A 293 12.53 -1.01 22.29
C LEU A 293 13.70 -1.84 22.85
N ASN A 294 14.00 -1.69 24.13
CA ASN A 294 15.13 -2.37 24.76
C ASN A 294 14.78 -3.83 25.17
N GLN A 295 14.26 -4.60 24.24
CA GLN A 295 13.89 -6.01 24.40
C GLN A 295 14.14 -6.77 23.10
N ALA A 296 14.34 -8.10 23.20
CA ALA A 296 14.32 -8.99 22.04
C ALA A 296 12.86 -9.34 21.70
N ASN A 297 12.13 -8.38 21.16
CA ASN A 297 10.70 -8.47 20.88
C ASN A 297 10.25 -7.37 19.92
N ALA A 298 9.09 -7.57 19.31
CA ALA A 298 8.26 -6.54 18.69
C ALA A 298 6.83 -6.71 19.19
N PHE A 299 5.97 -5.68 19.11
CA PHE A 299 4.55 -5.82 19.46
C PHE A 299 3.69 -4.70 18.88
N TRP A 300 2.45 -5.04 18.56
CA TRP A 300 1.34 -4.12 18.33
C TRP A 300 0.59 -3.82 19.62
N ASN A 301 0.33 -2.55 19.93
CA ASN A 301 -0.36 -2.16 21.16
C ASN A 301 -1.80 -1.64 20.97
N GLY A 302 -2.33 -1.75 19.75
CA GLY A 302 -3.65 -1.22 19.39
C GLY A 302 -3.62 0.15 18.71
N SER A 303 -2.45 0.84 18.70
CA SER A 303 -2.31 2.21 18.17
C SER A 303 -0.97 2.49 17.49
N TYR A 304 0.02 1.67 17.71
CA TYR A 304 1.34 1.71 17.06
C TYR A 304 2.04 0.35 17.18
N ALA A 305 2.96 0.06 16.29
CA ALA A 305 3.88 -1.06 16.42
C ALA A 305 5.19 -0.60 17.08
N SER A 306 5.76 -1.44 17.94
CA SER A 306 7.01 -1.17 18.66
C SER A 306 8.03 -2.27 18.38
N PHE A 307 9.21 -1.88 17.90
CA PHE A 307 10.26 -2.78 17.44
C PHE A 307 11.47 -2.67 18.34
N GLY A 308 11.92 -3.82 18.83
CA GLY A 308 13.12 -3.95 19.63
C GLY A 308 14.31 -4.45 18.80
N ARG A 309 15.14 -5.25 19.41
CA ARG A 309 16.37 -5.78 18.84
C ARG A 309 16.46 -7.30 19.01
N ASN A 310 17.31 -7.98 18.25
CA ASN A 310 17.58 -9.37 18.54
C ASN A 310 18.32 -9.56 19.86
N SER A 311 18.33 -10.78 20.40
CA SER A 311 18.97 -11.12 21.67
C SER A 311 20.48 -10.81 21.69
N ALA A 312 21.15 -10.92 20.54
CA ALA A 312 22.56 -10.57 20.38
C ALA A 312 22.82 -9.07 20.31
N SER A 313 21.79 -8.23 20.26
CA SER A 313 21.86 -6.76 20.12
C SER A 313 22.64 -6.30 18.86
N THR A 314 22.59 -7.06 17.79
CA THR A 314 23.30 -6.77 16.54
C THR A 314 22.43 -6.13 15.47
N ARG A 315 21.10 -6.25 15.59
CA ARG A 315 20.13 -5.68 14.65
C ARG A 315 18.77 -5.44 15.29
N GLN A 316 18.02 -4.49 14.75
CA GLN A 316 16.65 -4.21 15.16
C GLN A 316 15.68 -5.23 14.53
N ALA A 317 14.52 -5.43 15.16
CA ALA A 317 13.50 -6.39 14.72
C ALA A 317 12.56 -5.73 13.68
N THR A 318 13.13 -5.29 12.56
CA THR A 318 12.44 -4.53 11.52
C THR A 318 12.60 -5.15 10.13
N SER A 319 12.77 -6.49 10.03
CA SER A 319 12.62 -7.22 8.76
C SER A 319 11.18 -7.09 8.25
N MET A 320 10.97 -7.33 6.96
CA MET A 320 9.70 -7.07 6.30
C MET A 320 8.56 -7.90 6.89
N ASP A 321 8.80 -9.17 7.13
CA ASP A 321 7.87 -10.12 7.73
C ASP A 321 7.48 -9.73 9.17
N VAL A 322 8.45 -9.29 10.01
CA VAL A 322 8.19 -8.86 11.38
C VAL A 322 7.39 -7.55 11.41
N VAL A 323 7.71 -6.61 10.53
CA VAL A 323 6.93 -5.36 10.42
C VAL A 323 5.51 -5.64 9.94
N GLY A 324 5.35 -6.46 8.89
CA GLY A 324 4.05 -6.89 8.37
C GLY A 324 3.25 -7.72 9.39
N HIS A 325 3.94 -8.50 10.26
CA HIS A 325 3.31 -9.22 11.37
C HIS A 325 2.67 -8.24 12.37
N GLU A 326 3.40 -7.24 12.82
CA GLU A 326 2.90 -6.30 13.81
C GLU A 326 1.72 -5.46 13.29
N PHE A 327 1.81 -4.96 12.07
CA PHE A 327 0.67 -4.26 11.44
C PHE A 327 -0.45 -5.22 11.02
N GLY A 328 -0.16 -6.48 10.77
CA GLY A 328 -1.13 -7.56 10.61
C GLY A 328 -2.06 -7.74 11.83
N HIS A 329 -1.55 -7.55 13.06
CA HIS A 329 -2.38 -7.44 14.25
C HIS A 329 -3.33 -6.24 14.18
N GLY A 330 -2.88 -5.12 13.62
CA GLY A 330 -3.73 -3.97 13.32
C GLY A 330 -4.83 -4.33 12.31
N VAL A 331 -4.49 -5.02 11.23
CA VAL A 331 -5.48 -5.51 10.26
C VAL A 331 -6.49 -6.45 10.94
N PHE A 332 -6.05 -7.38 11.80
CA PHE A 332 -6.95 -8.23 12.58
C PHE A 332 -7.88 -7.40 13.47
N GLN A 333 -7.33 -6.43 14.20
CA GLN A 333 -8.10 -5.56 15.10
C GLN A 333 -9.22 -4.83 14.37
N PHE A 334 -8.95 -4.32 13.17
CA PHE A 334 -9.87 -3.48 12.39
C PHE A 334 -10.66 -4.27 11.32
N SER A 335 -10.70 -5.58 11.38
CA SER A 335 -11.46 -6.44 10.46
C SER A 335 -12.62 -7.13 11.19
N GLY A 336 -13.80 -7.10 10.60
CA GLY A 336 -14.99 -7.76 11.15
C GLY A 336 -15.34 -7.31 12.57
N GLY A 337 -15.84 -8.25 13.38
CA GLY A 337 -16.09 -8.04 14.81
C GLY A 337 -14.85 -8.28 15.67
N SER A 338 -14.99 -8.16 16.99
CA SER A 338 -13.95 -8.55 17.95
C SER A 338 -13.55 -10.03 17.77
N GLY A 339 -12.26 -10.34 17.91
CA GLY A 339 -11.77 -11.72 17.92
C GLY A 339 -12.21 -12.50 19.17
N GLY A 340 -12.52 -11.80 20.24
CA GLY A 340 -12.79 -12.39 21.55
C GLY A 340 -11.50 -12.62 22.35
N SER A 341 -11.59 -13.49 23.34
CA SER A 341 -10.49 -13.86 24.24
C SER A 341 -10.16 -15.35 24.15
N GLY A 342 -9.04 -15.75 24.75
CA GLY A 342 -8.57 -17.13 24.81
C GLY A 342 -7.49 -17.45 23.77
N ASN A 343 -6.74 -18.52 24.02
CA ASN A 343 -5.55 -18.84 23.28
C ASN A 343 -5.83 -19.24 21.81
N GLU A 344 -6.97 -19.85 21.52
CA GLU A 344 -7.32 -20.14 20.13
C GLU A 344 -7.52 -18.85 19.32
N SER A 345 -8.25 -17.87 19.85
CA SER A 345 -8.41 -16.58 19.19
C SER A 345 -7.11 -15.79 19.14
N GLY A 346 -6.28 -15.88 20.19
CA GLY A 346 -4.93 -15.32 20.21
C GLY A 346 -4.05 -15.94 19.15
N GLY A 347 -4.03 -17.26 19.01
CA GLY A 347 -3.26 -17.96 17.98
C GLY A 347 -3.69 -17.62 16.55
N LEU A 348 -4.99 -17.43 16.32
CA LEU A 348 -5.50 -16.96 15.03
C LEU A 348 -5.10 -15.50 14.74
N ASN A 349 -4.94 -14.66 15.77
CA ASN A 349 -4.42 -13.31 15.65
C ASN A 349 -2.91 -13.31 15.34
N GLU A 350 -2.12 -14.15 16.04
CA GLU A 350 -0.69 -14.35 15.73
C GLU A 350 -0.49 -14.83 14.28
N SER A 351 -1.24 -15.86 13.89
CA SER A 351 -1.20 -16.34 12.49
C SER A 351 -1.65 -15.29 11.48
N THR A 352 -2.54 -14.37 11.86
CA THR A 352 -2.90 -13.25 10.98
C THR A 352 -1.70 -12.33 10.76
N GLY A 353 -0.92 -12.03 11.80
CA GLY A 353 0.34 -11.31 11.67
C GLY A 353 1.29 -12.02 10.70
N ASP A 354 1.55 -13.32 10.90
CA ASP A 354 2.44 -14.10 10.04
C ASP A 354 1.97 -14.14 8.57
N ILE A 355 0.67 -14.26 8.36
CA ILE A 355 0.09 -14.24 7.00
C ILE A 355 0.30 -12.89 6.33
N PHE A 356 0.13 -11.76 7.04
CA PHE A 356 0.37 -10.44 6.45
C PHE A 356 1.86 -10.17 6.25
N GLY A 357 2.75 -10.65 7.13
CA GLY A 357 4.19 -10.66 6.90
C GLY A 357 4.54 -11.36 5.59
N ALA A 358 4.16 -12.64 5.44
CA ALA A 358 4.42 -13.42 4.22
C ALA A 358 3.77 -12.81 2.95
N LEU A 359 2.60 -12.18 3.06
CA LEU A 359 1.97 -11.48 1.94
C LEU A 359 2.74 -10.21 1.55
N THR A 360 3.30 -9.49 2.51
CA THR A 360 4.09 -8.28 2.27
C THR A 360 5.39 -8.61 1.57
N GLU A 361 6.10 -9.64 2.03
CA GLU A 361 7.30 -10.17 1.33
C GLU A 361 6.98 -10.63 -0.09
N ALA A 362 5.90 -11.41 -0.25
CA ALA A 362 5.48 -11.87 -1.56
C ALA A 362 5.13 -10.73 -2.52
N TYR A 363 4.63 -9.61 -1.99
CA TYR A 363 4.33 -8.41 -2.77
C TYR A 363 5.60 -7.63 -3.13
N ALA A 364 6.51 -7.43 -2.18
CA ALA A 364 7.80 -6.79 -2.39
C ALA A 364 8.70 -7.61 -3.32
N ASN A 365 8.63 -8.95 -3.20
CA ASN A 365 9.35 -9.92 -4.03
C ASN A 365 10.85 -9.61 -4.12
N GLU A 366 11.49 -9.41 -2.99
CA GLU A 366 12.91 -9.10 -2.92
C GLU A 366 13.81 -10.27 -3.39
N PRO A 367 15.01 -9.99 -3.87
CA PRO A 367 15.92 -11.03 -4.34
C PRO A 367 16.46 -11.86 -3.15
N ALA A 368 16.90 -13.09 -3.41
CA ALA A 368 17.45 -14.03 -2.42
C ALA A 368 18.67 -13.52 -1.63
N SER A 369 19.23 -12.39 -2.00
CA SER A 369 20.34 -11.75 -1.27
C SER A 369 19.87 -10.76 -0.20
N LEU A 370 18.57 -10.53 -0.08
CA LEU A 370 17.93 -9.65 0.88
C LEU A 370 16.93 -10.45 1.72
N ASP A 371 15.66 -10.08 1.68
CA ASP A 371 14.55 -10.69 2.42
C ASP A 371 13.55 -11.35 1.43
N PRO A 372 13.86 -12.56 0.89
CA PRO A 372 13.04 -13.20 -0.14
C PRO A 372 11.78 -13.84 0.46
N PRO A 373 10.65 -13.88 -0.26
CA PRO A 373 9.40 -14.47 0.23
C PRO A 373 9.52 -15.99 0.43
N ASP A 374 9.53 -16.47 1.68
CA ASP A 374 9.83 -17.87 1.99
C ASP A 374 8.90 -18.56 3.01
N TYR A 375 7.98 -17.84 3.66
CA TYR A 375 7.08 -18.36 4.72
C TYR A 375 7.76 -18.75 6.04
N LEU A 376 8.96 -18.29 6.29
CA LEU A 376 9.55 -18.25 7.63
C LEU A 376 9.13 -16.96 8.32
N VAL A 377 9.40 -16.80 9.59
CA VAL A 377 9.07 -15.56 10.34
C VAL A 377 10.24 -15.22 11.25
N GLY A 378 10.80 -14.02 11.06
CA GLY A 378 11.88 -13.46 11.85
C GLY A 378 13.26 -14.11 11.63
N GLU A 379 13.46 -14.84 10.52
CA GLU A 379 14.74 -15.50 10.21
C GLU A 379 15.84 -14.47 9.97
N GLU A 380 15.55 -13.39 9.25
CA GLU A 380 16.51 -12.32 8.98
C GLU A 380 16.87 -11.55 10.25
N VAL A 381 15.92 -11.37 11.17
CA VAL A 381 16.19 -10.79 12.50
C VAL A 381 17.02 -11.73 13.34
N ASN A 382 16.77 -13.04 13.24
CA ASN A 382 17.33 -14.05 14.16
C ASN A 382 17.11 -13.61 15.63
N LEU A 383 15.85 -13.41 15.97
CA LEU A 383 15.41 -12.68 17.19
C LEU A 383 16.01 -13.28 18.46
N VAL A 384 16.00 -14.60 18.56
CA VAL A 384 16.47 -15.35 19.75
C VAL A 384 17.76 -16.15 19.52
N GLY A 385 18.40 -16.02 18.34
CA GLY A 385 19.68 -16.67 18.03
C GLY A 385 19.54 -18.07 17.41
N SER A 386 18.31 -18.51 17.07
CA SER A 386 18.04 -19.84 16.49
C SER A 386 17.44 -19.79 15.08
N GLY A 387 17.54 -18.64 14.39
CA GLY A 387 16.92 -18.42 13.07
C GLY A 387 15.48 -17.97 13.20
N ALA A 388 14.61 -18.47 12.31
CA ALA A 388 13.20 -18.18 12.33
C ALA A 388 12.52 -18.54 13.66
N ILE A 389 11.57 -17.73 14.10
CA ILE A 389 10.75 -17.99 15.29
C ILE A 389 9.49 -18.80 14.96
N ARG A 390 9.01 -18.75 13.73
CA ARG A 390 7.91 -19.57 13.21
C ARG A 390 8.22 -20.08 11.80
N ASN A 391 7.59 -21.19 11.45
CA ASN A 391 7.69 -21.81 10.13
C ASN A 391 6.26 -22.14 9.66
N MET A 392 5.79 -21.47 8.61
CA MET A 392 4.38 -21.60 8.19
C MET A 392 4.11 -22.88 7.40
N TYR A 393 5.10 -23.44 6.70
CA TYR A 393 4.92 -24.69 5.95
C TYR A 393 5.17 -25.96 6.78
N ASN A 394 5.88 -25.84 7.88
CA ASN A 394 6.13 -26.94 8.82
C ASN A 394 6.31 -26.41 10.27
N PRO A 395 5.25 -25.95 10.93
CA PRO A 395 5.32 -25.43 12.30
C PRO A 395 6.03 -26.35 13.28
N SER A 396 5.92 -27.69 13.10
CA SER A 396 6.55 -28.67 13.98
C SER A 396 8.07 -28.70 13.92
N ALA A 397 8.68 -28.17 12.88
CA ALA A 397 10.13 -27.99 12.81
C ALA A 397 10.66 -27.08 13.94
N LEU A 398 9.80 -26.20 14.48
CA LEU A 398 10.10 -25.31 15.60
C LEU A 398 9.29 -25.66 16.87
N GLY A 399 8.71 -26.87 16.92
CA GLY A 399 7.96 -27.35 18.08
C GLY A 399 6.52 -26.83 18.20
N HIS A 400 5.99 -26.17 17.18
CA HIS A 400 4.62 -25.68 17.13
C HIS A 400 3.67 -26.69 16.46
N PRO A 401 2.36 -26.70 16.78
CA PRO A 401 1.42 -27.64 16.17
C PRO A 401 1.25 -27.41 14.65
N ASN A 402 1.48 -28.44 13.83
CA ASN A 402 1.08 -28.41 12.42
C ASN A 402 -0.44 -28.52 12.25
N CYS A 403 -1.10 -29.17 13.20
CA CYS A 403 -2.47 -29.65 13.08
C CYS A 403 -3.34 -29.11 14.20
N TYR A 404 -4.55 -28.76 13.88
CA TYR A 404 -5.57 -28.45 14.87
C TYR A 404 -5.89 -29.69 15.73
N SER A 405 -6.03 -29.48 17.03
CA SER A 405 -6.47 -30.47 17.99
C SER A 405 -7.22 -29.80 19.15
N SER A 406 -7.82 -30.58 20.02
CA SER A 406 -8.50 -30.10 21.23
C SER A 406 -7.56 -29.39 22.23
N SER A 407 -6.24 -29.49 22.06
CA SER A 407 -5.25 -28.80 22.89
C SER A 407 -5.04 -27.34 22.47
N ILE A 408 -5.39 -26.94 21.24
CA ILE A 408 -5.17 -25.57 20.73
C ILE A 408 -5.74 -24.48 21.65
N PRO A 409 -6.94 -24.59 22.21
CA PRO A 409 -7.47 -23.58 23.13
C PRO A 409 -6.70 -23.42 24.45
N SER A 410 -5.77 -24.33 24.76
CA SER A 410 -4.87 -24.25 25.92
C SER A 410 -3.39 -24.11 25.53
N THR A 411 -3.07 -24.08 24.24
CA THR A 411 -1.72 -23.87 23.73
C THR A 411 -1.36 -22.39 23.83
N GLU A 412 -0.08 -22.08 24.09
CA GLU A 412 0.43 -20.68 24.08
C GLU A 412 0.14 -20.05 22.71
N VAL A 413 -0.19 -18.75 22.68
CA VAL A 413 -0.76 -18.09 21.50
C VAL A 413 0.13 -18.15 20.26
N HIS A 414 1.46 -17.95 20.41
CA HIS A 414 2.39 -18.01 19.28
C HIS A 414 2.51 -19.43 18.71
N ALA A 415 2.48 -20.45 19.58
CA ALA A 415 2.45 -21.82 19.13
C ALA A 415 1.09 -22.21 18.53
N ALA A 416 0.00 -21.68 19.08
CA ALA A 416 -1.37 -21.90 18.59
C ALA A 416 -1.63 -21.29 17.20
N ALA A 417 -0.74 -20.44 16.68
CA ALA A 417 -0.76 -19.94 15.31
C ALA A 417 -0.53 -21.03 14.25
N GLY A 418 0.20 -22.10 14.63
CA GLY A 418 0.69 -23.11 13.70
C GLY A 418 -0.35 -23.70 12.74
N PRO A 419 -1.53 -24.17 13.19
CA PRO A 419 -2.52 -24.76 12.29
C PRO A 419 -3.05 -23.81 11.21
N GLN A 420 -3.24 -22.50 11.50
CA GLN A 420 -3.68 -21.53 10.51
C GLN A 420 -2.53 -21.12 9.58
N ASN A 421 -1.29 -21.00 10.08
CA ASN A 421 -0.11 -20.79 9.26
C ASN A 421 0.05 -21.92 8.23
N HIS A 422 -0.03 -23.16 8.68
CA HIS A 422 0.05 -24.34 7.84
C HIS A 422 -1.11 -24.38 6.83
N TRP A 423 -2.34 -24.07 7.26
CA TRP A 423 -3.48 -23.94 6.35
C TRP A 423 -3.22 -22.92 5.25
N PHE A 424 -2.69 -21.75 5.61
CA PHE A 424 -2.44 -20.68 4.64
C PHE A 424 -1.40 -21.11 3.58
N TYR A 425 -0.32 -21.78 4.02
CA TYR A 425 0.66 -22.32 3.10
C TYR A 425 0.05 -23.39 2.16
N LEU A 426 -0.71 -24.35 2.71
CA LEU A 426 -1.40 -25.35 1.88
C LEU A 426 -2.38 -24.73 0.89
N LEU A 427 -3.07 -23.65 1.28
CA LEU A 427 -3.97 -22.91 0.39
C LEU A 427 -3.19 -22.20 -0.72
N ALA A 428 -2.11 -21.50 -0.36
CA ALA A 428 -1.35 -20.67 -1.29
C ALA A 428 -0.52 -21.52 -2.25
N GLU A 429 0.26 -22.45 -1.72
CA GLU A 429 1.31 -23.19 -2.45
C GLU A 429 0.93 -24.66 -2.70
N GLY A 430 0.15 -25.25 -1.84
CA GLY A 430 -0.19 -26.67 -1.90
C GLY A 430 0.81 -27.56 -1.15
N THR A 431 0.75 -28.88 -1.42
CA THR A 431 1.57 -29.86 -0.70
C THR A 431 2.96 -30.07 -1.29
N ASN A 432 3.11 -29.89 -2.60
CA ASN A 432 4.37 -30.12 -3.33
C ASN A 432 4.58 -29.03 -4.39
N PRO A 433 4.79 -27.78 -3.98
CA PRO A 433 4.98 -26.68 -4.93
C PRO A 433 6.36 -26.76 -5.59
N SER A 434 6.46 -26.27 -6.83
CA SER A 434 7.75 -26.13 -7.50
C SER A 434 8.53 -24.95 -6.91
N GLY A 435 9.79 -25.19 -6.55
CA GLY A 435 10.69 -24.12 -6.07
C GLY A 435 10.45 -23.65 -4.63
N LYS A 436 9.54 -24.31 -3.89
CA LYS A 436 9.25 -24.03 -2.47
C LYS A 436 9.20 -25.32 -1.66
N PRO A 437 9.30 -25.27 -0.32
CA PRO A 437 9.27 -26.45 0.52
C PRO A 437 7.99 -27.28 0.39
N ALA A 438 8.12 -28.60 0.40
CA ALA A 438 6.97 -29.49 0.49
C ALA A 438 6.34 -29.40 1.89
N SER A 439 5.01 -29.51 1.95
CA SER A 439 4.24 -29.43 3.19
C SER A 439 3.21 -30.55 3.25
N SER A 440 3.25 -31.36 4.29
CA SER A 440 2.44 -32.57 4.42
C SER A 440 1.13 -32.29 5.13
N ARG A 441 0.04 -32.86 4.61
CA ARG A 441 -1.27 -32.81 5.27
C ARG A 441 -1.30 -33.69 6.53
N CYS A 442 -2.01 -33.25 7.56
CA CYS A 442 -2.24 -33.98 8.80
C CYS A 442 -3.23 -35.15 8.63
N ASP A 443 -4.16 -35.05 7.70
CA ASP A 443 -5.23 -36.02 7.47
C ASP A 443 -4.85 -37.15 6.49
N GLY A 444 -3.63 -37.11 5.91
CA GLY A 444 -3.18 -38.08 4.91
C GLY A 444 -3.97 -38.06 3.59
N GLY A 445 -4.76 -37.01 3.35
CA GLY A 445 -5.57 -36.87 2.14
C GLY A 445 -4.75 -36.66 0.88
N ALA A 446 -5.43 -36.57 -0.28
CA ALA A 446 -4.78 -36.34 -1.59
C ALA A 446 -3.98 -35.03 -1.60
N ALA A 447 -2.95 -34.98 -2.43
CA ALA A 447 -2.15 -33.78 -2.65
C ALA A 447 -3.02 -32.57 -3.02
N ILE A 448 -2.63 -31.40 -2.56
CA ILE A 448 -3.27 -30.12 -2.85
C ILE A 448 -2.40 -29.36 -3.84
N THR A 449 -3.04 -28.83 -4.89
CA THR A 449 -2.45 -27.79 -5.72
C THR A 449 -2.93 -26.45 -5.20
N GLY A 450 -2.02 -25.55 -4.82
CA GLY A 450 -2.35 -24.25 -4.25
C GLY A 450 -3.01 -23.30 -5.25
N VAL A 451 -3.65 -22.26 -4.74
CA VAL A 451 -4.35 -21.25 -5.57
C VAL A 451 -3.44 -20.05 -5.91
N GLY A 452 -2.24 -20.01 -5.39
CA GLY A 452 -1.30 -18.89 -5.45
C GLY A 452 -1.48 -17.90 -4.30
N VAL A 453 -0.38 -17.29 -3.86
CA VAL A 453 -0.31 -16.45 -2.66
C VAL A 453 -1.29 -15.26 -2.71
N ARG A 454 -1.41 -14.58 -3.85
CA ARG A 454 -2.34 -13.44 -4.01
C ARG A 454 -3.80 -13.85 -3.80
N LYS A 455 -4.25 -14.96 -4.43
CA LYS A 455 -5.62 -15.46 -4.25
C LYS A 455 -5.86 -15.95 -2.82
N ALA A 456 -4.87 -16.61 -2.22
CA ALA A 456 -4.94 -17.02 -0.83
C ALA A 456 -5.13 -15.82 0.10
N GLY A 457 -4.38 -14.74 -0.11
CA GLY A 457 -4.54 -13.47 0.59
C GLY A 457 -5.93 -12.85 0.43
N GLN A 458 -6.48 -12.83 -0.79
CA GLN A 458 -7.84 -12.34 -1.06
C GLN A 458 -8.91 -13.13 -0.31
N ILE A 459 -8.80 -14.46 -0.32
CA ILE A 459 -9.68 -15.37 0.41
C ILE A 459 -9.58 -15.11 1.91
N PHE A 460 -8.34 -15.04 2.43
CA PHE A 460 -8.09 -14.80 3.85
C PHE A 460 -8.65 -13.46 4.30
N MET A 461 -8.32 -12.37 3.62
CA MET A 461 -8.79 -11.01 3.95
C MET A 461 -10.33 -10.92 3.92
N THR A 462 -10.96 -11.49 2.90
CA THR A 462 -12.42 -11.52 2.78
C THR A 462 -13.05 -12.33 3.93
N GLY A 463 -12.48 -13.48 4.28
CA GLY A 463 -12.90 -14.29 5.42
C GLY A 463 -12.69 -13.57 6.76
N LEU A 464 -11.57 -12.89 6.94
CA LEU A 464 -11.25 -12.12 8.14
C LEU A 464 -12.25 -10.97 8.37
N ASN A 465 -12.73 -10.32 7.29
CA ASN A 465 -13.79 -9.31 7.39
C ASN A 465 -15.13 -9.89 7.89
N MET A 466 -15.32 -11.21 7.85
CA MET A 466 -16.47 -11.92 8.42
C MET A 466 -16.25 -12.39 9.87
N LYS A 467 -15.13 -12.01 10.50
CA LYS A 467 -14.76 -12.40 11.85
C LYS A 467 -15.82 -11.99 12.88
N THR A 468 -16.14 -12.91 13.80
CA THR A 468 -17.07 -12.69 14.92
C THR A 468 -16.51 -13.31 16.21
N SER A 469 -16.85 -12.75 17.35
CA SER A 469 -16.40 -13.25 18.65
C SER A 469 -17.21 -14.49 19.13
N PRO A 470 -16.57 -15.50 19.77
CA PRO A 470 -15.15 -15.75 19.72
C PRO A 470 -14.71 -16.19 18.32
N TRP A 471 -13.52 -15.81 17.89
CA TRP A 471 -12.95 -16.24 16.61
C TRP A 471 -12.24 -17.58 16.81
N THR A 472 -12.63 -18.60 16.04
CA THR A 472 -12.12 -19.97 16.16
C THR A 472 -11.76 -20.52 14.79
N HIS A 473 -10.93 -21.58 14.74
CA HIS A 473 -10.60 -22.28 13.49
C HIS A 473 -11.84 -22.76 12.74
N ALA A 474 -12.85 -23.23 13.47
CA ALA A 474 -14.15 -23.64 12.92
C ALA A 474 -14.83 -22.47 12.18
N LYS A 475 -14.86 -21.26 12.78
CA LYS A 475 -15.44 -20.07 12.16
C LYS A 475 -14.59 -19.56 11.00
N ALA A 476 -13.25 -19.59 11.12
CA ALA A 476 -12.34 -19.21 10.06
C ALA A 476 -12.53 -20.11 8.83
N ARG A 477 -12.69 -21.40 9.01
CA ARG A 477 -13.03 -22.36 7.93
C ARG A 477 -14.32 -21.96 7.22
N VAL A 478 -15.40 -21.73 7.95
CA VAL A 478 -16.70 -21.34 7.35
C VAL A 478 -16.59 -19.98 6.63
N ALA A 479 -15.92 -19.01 7.24
CA ALA A 479 -15.77 -17.66 6.68
C ALA A 479 -14.96 -17.68 5.37
N THR A 480 -13.85 -18.41 5.31
CA THR A 480 -13.03 -18.53 4.09
C THR A 480 -13.75 -19.30 2.97
N LEU A 481 -14.57 -20.29 3.28
CA LEU A 481 -15.45 -20.94 2.31
C LEU A 481 -16.53 -19.98 1.75
N ARG A 482 -17.10 -19.13 2.61
CA ARG A 482 -18.02 -18.07 2.18
C ARG A 482 -17.32 -17.03 1.32
N ALA A 483 -16.08 -16.68 1.69
CA ALA A 483 -15.24 -15.78 0.89
C ALA A 483 -15.03 -16.33 -0.53
N ALA A 484 -14.73 -17.62 -0.69
CA ALA A 484 -14.58 -18.24 -2.00
C ALA A 484 -15.85 -18.10 -2.86
N LYS A 485 -17.02 -18.33 -2.28
CA LYS A 485 -18.30 -18.15 -3.01
C LYS A 485 -18.54 -16.71 -3.46
N THR A 486 -18.06 -15.75 -2.67
CA THR A 486 -18.19 -14.32 -2.99
C THR A 486 -17.22 -13.90 -4.09
N LEU A 487 -16.00 -14.44 -4.07
CA LEU A 487 -14.91 -14.02 -4.94
C LEU A 487 -14.89 -14.76 -6.28
N TYR A 488 -15.36 -16.02 -6.31
CA TYR A 488 -15.20 -16.92 -7.47
C TYR A 488 -16.53 -17.58 -7.83
N THR A 489 -16.75 -17.76 -9.13
CA THR A 489 -17.97 -18.39 -9.67
C THR A 489 -17.85 -19.91 -9.79
N GLY A 490 -16.63 -20.46 -9.66
CA GLY A 490 -16.34 -21.89 -9.79
C GLY A 490 -16.06 -22.55 -8.43
N CYS A 491 -15.84 -23.89 -8.49
CA CYS A 491 -15.59 -24.70 -7.31
C CYS A 491 -14.10 -24.93 -7.03
N VAL A 492 -13.19 -24.46 -7.84
CA VAL A 492 -11.76 -24.78 -7.71
C VAL A 492 -11.21 -24.26 -6.41
N GLU A 493 -11.26 -22.95 -6.18
CA GLU A 493 -10.76 -22.31 -4.97
C GLU A 493 -11.50 -22.81 -3.72
N PHE A 494 -12.83 -22.97 -3.83
CA PHE A 494 -13.66 -23.51 -2.76
C PHE A 494 -13.18 -24.90 -2.30
N ASN A 495 -12.91 -25.80 -3.24
CA ASN A 495 -12.47 -27.16 -2.93
C ASN A 495 -11.04 -27.17 -2.37
N VAL A 496 -10.14 -26.29 -2.84
CA VAL A 496 -8.79 -26.14 -2.29
C VAL A 496 -8.84 -25.64 -0.84
N ILE A 497 -9.66 -24.63 -0.52
CA ILE A 497 -9.86 -24.15 0.86
C ILE A 497 -10.33 -25.28 1.76
N LYS A 498 -11.32 -26.05 1.29
CA LYS A 498 -11.88 -27.20 2.02
C LYS A 498 -10.82 -28.27 2.30
N ALA A 499 -10.03 -28.58 1.27
CA ALA A 499 -8.93 -29.54 1.37
C ALA A 499 -7.82 -29.06 2.32
N ALA A 500 -7.44 -27.78 2.25
CA ALA A 500 -6.43 -27.18 3.11
C ALA A 500 -6.87 -27.19 4.60
N TRP A 501 -8.12 -26.79 4.92
CA TRP A 501 -8.62 -26.87 6.29
C TRP A 501 -8.70 -28.30 6.81
N SER A 502 -9.13 -29.25 5.99
CA SER A 502 -9.10 -30.68 6.35
C SER A 502 -7.65 -31.15 6.51
N GLY A 503 -6.76 -30.66 5.66
CA GLY A 503 -5.32 -30.95 5.70
C GLY A 503 -4.64 -30.54 7.00
N VAL A 504 -5.21 -29.62 7.76
CA VAL A 504 -4.74 -29.22 9.10
C VAL A 504 -5.68 -29.71 10.22
N ASN A 505 -6.49 -30.72 9.96
CA ASN A 505 -7.41 -31.33 10.92
C ASN A 505 -8.50 -30.42 11.49
N VAL A 506 -8.86 -29.33 10.81
CA VAL A 506 -10.08 -28.59 11.15
C VAL A 506 -11.25 -29.27 10.44
N PRO A 507 -12.18 -29.91 11.15
CA PRO A 507 -13.25 -30.72 10.54
C PRO A 507 -14.29 -29.84 9.83
N ALA A 508 -15.07 -30.46 8.95
CA ALA A 508 -16.23 -29.84 8.32
C ALA A 508 -17.22 -29.36 9.38
N GLN A 509 -17.79 -28.18 9.17
CA GLN A 509 -18.67 -27.52 10.13
C GLN A 509 -20.13 -27.58 9.67
N SER A 510 -21.05 -27.66 10.63
CA SER A 510 -22.48 -27.43 10.38
C SER A 510 -22.67 -26.01 9.80
N GLY A 511 -23.36 -25.89 8.67
CA GLY A 511 -23.62 -24.61 8.02
C GLY A 511 -22.49 -24.13 7.10
N GLU A 512 -21.51 -25.00 6.74
CA GLU A 512 -20.63 -24.71 5.62
C GLU A 512 -21.45 -24.47 4.34
N PRO A 513 -21.10 -23.47 3.55
CA PRO A 513 -21.75 -23.31 2.25
C PRO A 513 -21.40 -24.49 1.35
N THR A 514 -22.28 -24.79 0.42
CA THR A 514 -21.99 -25.70 -0.70
C THR A 514 -21.37 -24.91 -1.85
N CYS A 515 -20.54 -25.55 -2.64
CA CYS A 515 -20.07 -24.96 -3.88
C CYS A 515 -21.28 -24.64 -4.79
N PRO A 516 -21.29 -23.53 -5.53
CA PRO A 516 -22.34 -23.12 -6.44
C PRO A 516 -22.71 -24.17 -7.48
#